data_2e583f73ddca2bef73c4a16e854d211b
#
_entry.id   2e583f73ddca2bef73c4a16e854d211b
#
_cell.length_a   1.000
_cell.length_b   1.000
_cell.length_c   1.000
_cell.angle_alpha   90.00
_cell.angle_beta   90.00
_cell.angle_gamma   90.00
#
_symmetry.space_group_name_H-M   'P 1'
#
loop_
_entity.id
_entity.type
_entity.pdbx_description
1 polymer ?
#
loop_
_entity_poly.entity_id
_entity_poly.type
_entity_poly.pdbx_seq_one_letter_code
_entity_poly.pdbx_strand_id
1 'polypeptide(L)'
;MEPRWTKSVCMAVLWSGCLLCVIFVTGPACAITVYADSEVIVQNGTTAVLRCTFDSSEVVTKATSVSWSFQSNQPDSQYYSAPYVIFYFADGKAYPGQEEFKHRVQFVGDINKKDASIQLSPAQFSDNGTFFCDVKNPPDVSGTQGRTELRVVQKESLPQTNTKIVILAVCGALILLIAVAIAACFAVRVIQNRHDYEGCTSLEGASSEAPRPLKKAESSREGTRSTGPLGPLQGPVIYVQLDHSGSKNSFHKMEPVVYADIRKN
;
A
#
# COMPACT_ATOMS: atom_id res chain seq x y z
N MET A 1 -3.20 79.60 15.67
CA MET A 1 -4.20 78.54 15.56
C MET A 1 -3.66 77.52 14.51
N GLU A 2 -2.99 76.52 14.96
CA GLU A 2 -2.56 75.44 14.04
C GLU A 2 -3.75 74.56 13.63
N PRO A 3 -3.94 74.28 12.35
CA PRO A 3 -5.13 73.57 11.90
C PRO A 3 -5.11 72.12 12.40
N ARG A 4 -6.09 71.78 13.19
CA ARG A 4 -6.33 70.39 13.72
C ARG A 4 -6.32 69.28 12.64
N TRP A 5 -6.49 69.72 11.39
CA TRP A 5 -6.48 68.84 10.21
C TRP A 5 -5.12 68.24 9.91
N THR A 6 -4.01 68.95 10.14
CA THR A 6 -2.66 68.47 9.84
C THR A 6 -2.24 67.32 10.73
N LYS A 7 -2.68 67.34 12.00
CA LYS A 7 -2.37 66.22 12.94
C LYS A 7 -3.13 64.96 12.57
N SER A 8 -4.37 65.04 12.12
CA SER A 8 -5.19 63.91 11.73
C SER A 8 -4.68 63.24 10.43
N VAL A 9 -4.28 64.06 9.46
CA VAL A 9 -3.69 63.57 8.19
C VAL A 9 -2.33 62.92 8.45
N CYS A 10 -1.50 63.52 9.29
CA CYS A 10 -0.18 63.00 9.64
C CYS A 10 -0.31 61.64 10.37
N MET A 11 -1.26 61.49 11.29
CA MET A 11 -1.56 60.22 11.96
C MET A 11 -2.08 59.16 10.97
N ALA A 12 -2.95 59.55 10.05
CA ALA A 12 -3.46 58.59 9.02
C ALA A 12 -2.35 58.08 8.08
N VAL A 13 -1.43 58.96 7.68
CA VAL A 13 -0.28 58.59 6.83
C VAL A 13 0.69 57.71 7.60
N LEU A 14 0.96 57.97 8.88
CA LEU A 14 1.80 57.14 9.72
C LEU A 14 1.18 55.75 9.94
N TRP A 15 -0.13 55.67 10.20
CA TRP A 15 -0.85 54.42 10.34
C TRP A 15 -0.87 53.62 9.02
N SER A 16 -1.10 54.28 7.88
CA SER A 16 -1.04 53.66 6.55
C SER A 16 0.37 53.14 6.21
N GLY A 17 1.39 53.95 6.52
CA GLY A 17 2.79 53.54 6.34
C GLY A 17 3.17 52.35 7.23
N CYS A 18 2.72 52.33 8.48
CA CYS A 18 2.94 51.23 9.40
C CYS A 18 2.22 49.94 8.95
N LEU A 19 0.98 50.07 8.44
CA LEU A 19 0.20 48.97 7.92
C LEU A 19 0.87 48.36 6.66
N LEU A 20 1.37 49.21 5.75
CA LEU A 20 2.14 48.77 4.58
C LEU A 20 3.45 48.08 4.99
N CYS A 21 4.19 48.62 5.98
CA CYS A 21 5.39 47.94 6.49
C CYS A 21 5.09 46.56 7.09
N VAL A 22 3.97 46.40 7.82
CA VAL A 22 3.56 45.12 8.38
C VAL A 22 3.27 44.11 7.26
N ILE A 23 2.60 44.52 6.18
CA ILE A 23 2.30 43.66 5.03
C ILE A 23 3.59 43.21 4.31
N PHE A 24 4.58 44.09 4.18
CA PHE A 24 5.85 43.77 3.56
C PHE A 24 6.75 42.87 4.44
N VAL A 25 6.61 42.93 5.76
CA VAL A 25 7.40 42.09 6.69
C VAL A 25 6.79 40.71 6.89
N THR A 26 5.50 40.52 6.68
CA THR A 26 4.83 39.21 6.74
C THR A 26 4.76 38.55 5.36
N GLY A 27 5.86 38.49 4.65
CA GLY A 27 5.98 37.63 3.48
C GLY A 27 5.75 36.16 3.88
N PRO A 28 5.20 35.32 3.02
CA PRO A 28 5.09 33.89 3.33
C PRO A 28 6.47 33.36 3.71
N ALA A 29 6.62 32.88 4.94
CA ALA A 29 7.81 32.17 5.34
C ALA A 29 7.86 30.87 4.54
N CYS A 30 8.78 30.80 3.56
CA CYS A 30 9.06 29.56 2.87
C CYS A 30 9.60 28.57 3.90
N ALA A 31 8.85 27.51 4.17
CA ALA A 31 9.22 26.49 5.14
C ALA A 31 9.16 25.11 4.47
N ILE A 32 10.26 24.39 4.57
CA ILE A 32 10.31 22.99 4.15
C ILE A 32 9.67 22.12 5.23
N THR A 33 8.83 21.17 4.82
CA THR A 33 8.24 20.19 5.74
C THR A 33 8.88 18.84 5.49
N VAL A 34 9.43 18.24 6.53
CA VAL A 34 10.10 16.92 6.45
C VAL A 34 9.24 15.88 7.15
N TYR A 35 9.02 14.76 6.48
CA TYR A 35 8.27 13.61 6.97
C TYR A 35 9.22 12.43 7.15
N ALA A 36 9.15 11.78 8.30
CA ALA A 36 9.92 10.60 8.63
C ALA A 36 9.05 9.61 9.42
N ASP A 37 9.40 8.32 9.33
CA ASP A 37 8.76 7.30 10.15
C ASP A 37 9.10 7.55 11.63
N SER A 38 8.13 7.44 12.53
CA SER A 38 8.36 7.68 13.97
C SER A 38 9.26 6.62 14.60
N GLU A 39 9.10 5.35 14.19
CA GLU A 39 9.86 4.22 14.69
C GLU A 39 10.11 3.21 13.58
N VAL A 40 11.32 2.63 13.57
CA VAL A 40 11.72 1.53 12.68
C VAL A 40 12.30 0.41 13.55
N ILE A 41 11.73 -0.79 13.44
CA ILE A 41 12.20 -1.97 14.18
C ILE A 41 12.78 -2.96 13.19
N VAL A 42 14.05 -3.34 13.39
CA VAL A 42 14.73 -4.28 12.50
C VAL A 42 15.48 -5.34 13.29
N GLN A 43 15.76 -6.46 12.65
CA GLN A 43 16.59 -7.51 13.22
C GLN A 43 18.07 -7.15 13.10
N ASN A 44 18.85 -7.45 14.13
CA ASN A 44 20.31 -7.32 14.09
C ASN A 44 20.93 -8.06 12.90
N GLY A 45 21.83 -7.40 12.21
CA GLY A 45 22.49 -7.90 11.01
C GLY A 45 21.70 -7.73 9.70
N THR A 46 20.47 -7.21 9.75
CA THR A 46 19.65 -6.93 8.55
C THR A 46 19.78 -5.48 8.09
N THR A 47 19.06 -5.12 7.03
CA THR A 47 19.04 -3.75 6.50
C THR A 47 17.89 -2.97 7.11
N ALA A 48 18.19 -1.81 7.68
CA ALA A 48 17.21 -0.81 8.09
C ALA A 48 17.06 0.23 6.98
N VAL A 49 15.82 0.53 6.58
CA VAL A 49 15.51 1.64 5.68
C VAL A 49 14.90 2.76 6.52
N LEU A 50 15.55 3.90 6.56
CA LEU A 50 15.11 5.11 7.24
C LEU A 50 14.51 6.04 6.21
N ARG A 51 13.18 6.13 6.22
CA ARG A 51 12.45 6.95 5.25
C ARG A 51 12.47 8.40 5.66
N CYS A 52 12.71 9.27 4.69
CA CYS A 52 12.64 10.71 4.84
C CYS A 52 12.16 11.32 3.54
N THR A 53 10.99 11.89 3.55
CA THR A 53 10.46 12.65 2.41
C THR A 53 10.24 14.09 2.84
N PHE A 54 10.25 15.01 1.88
CA PHE A 54 10.04 16.42 2.19
C PHE A 54 9.10 17.08 1.21
N ASP A 55 8.47 18.13 1.66
CA ASP A 55 7.70 19.03 0.81
C ASP A 55 8.28 20.43 0.89
N SER A 56 8.46 21.04 -0.28
CA SER A 56 9.03 22.36 -0.46
C SER A 56 8.27 23.06 -1.59
N SER A 57 8.04 24.36 -1.45
CA SER A 57 7.43 25.18 -2.51
C SER A 57 8.35 25.33 -3.71
N GLU A 58 9.63 25.07 -3.53
CA GLU A 58 10.67 25.28 -4.52
C GLU A 58 11.04 23.99 -5.26
N VAL A 59 11.51 24.17 -6.48
CA VAL A 59 12.03 23.06 -7.28
C VAL A 59 13.37 22.60 -6.72
N VAL A 60 13.57 21.30 -6.68
CA VAL A 60 14.86 20.71 -6.27
C VAL A 60 15.96 21.12 -7.25
N THR A 61 17.07 21.58 -6.71
CA THR A 61 18.23 22.04 -7.48
C THR A 61 19.52 21.38 -6.97
N LYS A 62 20.65 21.66 -7.59
CA LYS A 62 21.96 21.23 -7.08
C LYS A 62 22.29 21.80 -5.70
N ALA A 63 21.67 22.94 -5.31
CA ALA A 63 21.84 23.54 -4.01
C ALA A 63 21.06 22.81 -2.90
N THR A 64 20.16 21.89 -3.27
CA THR A 64 19.44 21.05 -2.28
C THR A 64 20.43 20.14 -1.56
N SER A 65 20.33 20.13 -0.24
CA SER A 65 21.20 19.32 0.61
C SER A 65 20.39 18.54 1.63
N VAL A 66 20.92 17.37 2.01
CA VAL A 66 20.36 16.47 3.02
C VAL A 66 21.45 16.14 4.04
N SER A 67 21.12 16.23 5.30
CA SER A 67 21.99 15.81 6.40
C SER A 67 21.26 14.78 7.26
N TRP A 68 21.90 13.63 7.47
CA TRP A 68 21.45 12.65 8.43
C TRP A 68 22.37 12.65 9.64
N SER A 69 21.76 12.74 10.81
CA SER A 69 22.49 12.71 12.09
C SER A 69 21.94 11.59 12.96
N PHE A 70 22.78 11.03 13.79
CA PHE A 70 22.47 9.97 14.73
C PHE A 70 22.76 10.41 16.16
N GLN A 71 21.87 10.07 17.09
CA GLN A 71 22.08 10.20 18.52
C GLN A 71 21.73 8.86 19.19
N SER A 72 22.69 8.27 19.88
CA SER A 72 22.51 7.02 20.60
C SER A 72 21.61 7.21 21.83
N ASN A 73 20.84 6.19 22.16
CA ASN A 73 20.12 6.10 23.43
C ASN A 73 20.92 5.40 24.53
N GLN A 74 22.16 4.93 24.23
CA GLN A 74 23.03 4.24 25.16
C GLN A 74 23.97 5.24 25.84
N PRO A 75 23.95 5.35 27.18
CA PRO A 75 24.75 6.37 27.92
C PRO A 75 26.26 6.26 27.77
N ASP A 76 26.73 5.06 27.45
CA ASP A 76 28.16 4.75 27.25
C ASP A 76 28.65 5.01 25.81
N SER A 77 27.74 5.34 24.92
CA SER A 77 28.04 5.67 23.52
C SER A 77 28.63 7.08 23.41
N GLN A 78 29.65 7.25 22.56
CA GLN A 78 30.19 8.56 22.18
C GLN A 78 29.16 9.47 21.50
N TYR A 79 28.08 8.90 20.96
CA TYR A 79 26.97 9.60 20.27
C TYR A 79 25.79 9.93 21.19
N TYR A 80 25.91 9.72 22.50
CA TYR A 80 24.85 9.93 23.47
C TYR A 80 24.53 11.41 23.68
N SER A 81 25.60 12.22 23.85
CA SER A 81 25.45 13.61 24.30
C SER A 81 24.83 14.55 23.30
N ALA A 82 25.00 14.31 22.01
CA ALA A 82 24.48 15.16 20.93
C ALA A 82 24.36 14.39 19.61
N PRO A 83 23.44 14.81 18.72
CA PRO A 83 23.36 14.25 17.37
C PRO A 83 24.67 14.46 16.61
N TYR A 84 25.13 13.43 15.93
CA TYR A 84 26.34 13.42 15.13
C TYR A 84 26.01 13.13 13.65
N VAL A 85 26.59 13.91 12.73
CA VAL A 85 26.36 13.74 11.29
C VAL A 85 26.99 12.45 10.79
N ILE A 86 26.17 11.55 10.28
CA ILE A 86 26.55 10.23 9.76
C ILE A 86 26.53 10.16 8.24
N PHE A 87 25.83 11.07 7.59
CA PHE A 87 25.70 11.13 6.13
C PHE A 87 25.34 12.54 5.69
N TYR A 88 25.91 12.96 4.57
CA TYR A 88 25.61 14.24 3.96
C TYR A 88 25.46 14.10 2.44
N PHE A 89 24.46 14.75 1.86
CA PHE A 89 24.26 14.83 0.41
C PHE A 89 24.18 16.28 0.01
N ALA A 90 24.97 16.67 -0.98
CA ALA A 90 24.95 18.01 -1.57
C ALA A 90 25.55 17.98 -2.95
N ASP A 91 25.17 18.92 -3.81
CA ASP A 91 25.66 19.07 -5.17
C ASP A 91 25.59 17.76 -6.01
N GLY A 92 24.51 16.98 -5.75
CA GLY A 92 24.29 15.68 -6.40
C GLY A 92 25.26 14.57 -5.98
N LYS A 93 26.03 14.77 -4.90
CA LYS A 93 27.02 13.81 -4.40
C LYS A 93 26.72 13.40 -2.96
N ALA A 94 26.98 12.14 -2.67
CA ALA A 94 26.93 11.58 -1.33
C ALA A 94 28.28 11.68 -0.65
N TYR A 95 28.29 12.16 0.58
CA TYR A 95 29.47 12.26 1.43
C TYR A 95 29.21 11.39 2.66
N PRO A 96 29.85 10.22 2.75
CA PRO A 96 29.74 9.38 3.94
C PRO A 96 30.32 10.10 5.16
N GLY A 97 29.67 9.91 6.29
CA GLY A 97 30.14 10.48 7.56
C GLY A 97 31.28 9.67 8.20
N GLN A 98 31.15 9.44 9.50
CA GLN A 98 32.13 8.73 10.32
C GLN A 98 32.44 7.32 9.85
N GLU A 99 33.65 6.86 10.14
CA GLU A 99 34.14 5.52 9.79
C GLU A 99 33.19 4.39 10.20
N GLU A 100 32.51 4.52 11.34
CA GLU A 100 31.56 3.54 11.86
C GLU A 100 30.32 3.38 10.99
N PHE A 101 29.88 4.44 10.30
CA PHE A 101 28.74 4.46 9.40
C PHE A 101 29.12 4.46 7.93
N LYS A 102 30.35 4.79 7.60
CA LYS A 102 30.85 5.07 6.25
C LYS A 102 30.52 3.99 5.20
N HIS A 103 30.61 2.71 5.59
CA HIS A 103 30.39 1.59 4.69
C HIS A 103 29.02 0.95 4.88
N ARG A 104 28.23 1.42 5.84
CA ARG A 104 26.93 0.86 6.20
C ARG A 104 25.76 1.75 5.78
N VAL A 105 25.99 3.06 5.62
CA VAL A 105 24.96 4.01 5.21
C VAL A 105 25.05 4.25 3.71
N GLN A 106 23.91 4.12 3.03
CA GLN A 106 23.78 4.39 1.61
C GLN A 106 22.53 5.24 1.34
N PHE A 107 22.64 6.18 0.41
CA PHE A 107 21.50 6.93 -0.08
C PHE A 107 20.67 6.06 -1.01
N VAL A 108 19.37 5.90 -0.72
CA VAL A 108 18.43 5.08 -1.50
C VAL A 108 17.26 5.89 -2.04
N GLY A 109 17.10 7.13 -1.57
CA GLY A 109 16.09 8.05 -2.04
C GLY A 109 16.40 8.61 -3.43
N ASP A 110 15.45 9.36 -3.97
CA ASP A 110 15.58 10.14 -5.20
C ASP A 110 15.22 11.59 -4.87
N ILE A 111 16.23 12.44 -4.78
CA ILE A 111 16.04 13.83 -4.37
C ILE A 111 15.10 14.60 -5.32
N ASN A 112 15.05 14.23 -6.61
CA ASN A 112 14.13 14.83 -7.57
C ASN A 112 12.66 14.46 -7.31
N LYS A 113 12.44 13.35 -6.59
CA LYS A 113 11.13 12.93 -6.11
C LYS A 113 10.87 13.37 -4.66
N LYS A 114 11.70 14.28 -4.16
CA LYS A 114 11.63 14.77 -2.78
C LYS A 114 11.79 13.64 -1.74
N ASP A 115 12.58 12.62 -2.07
CA ASP A 115 12.90 11.48 -1.21
C ASP A 115 14.38 11.51 -0.84
N ALA A 116 14.64 11.68 0.47
CA ALA A 116 15.96 11.77 1.08
C ALA A 116 16.30 10.52 1.93
N SER A 117 15.64 9.41 1.68
CA SER A 117 15.77 8.16 2.45
C SER A 117 17.16 7.55 2.33
N ILE A 118 17.61 6.95 3.43
CA ILE A 118 18.85 6.18 3.50
C ILE A 118 18.58 4.74 3.93
N GLN A 119 19.52 3.86 3.64
CA GLN A 119 19.57 2.53 4.23
C GLN A 119 20.82 2.37 5.08
N LEU A 120 20.69 1.65 6.19
CA LEU A 120 21.78 1.24 7.08
C LEU A 120 21.89 -0.28 7.05
N SER A 121 23.04 -0.81 6.61
CA SER A 121 23.27 -2.25 6.46
C SER A 121 24.74 -2.63 6.71
N PRO A 122 25.02 -3.62 7.55
CA PRO A 122 24.10 -4.28 8.49
C PRO A 122 23.76 -3.39 9.69
N ALA A 123 22.49 -3.46 10.16
CA ALA A 123 22.08 -2.78 11.39
C ALA A 123 22.64 -3.54 12.62
N GLN A 124 23.12 -2.81 13.63
CA GLN A 124 23.75 -3.32 14.84
C GLN A 124 23.03 -2.82 16.09
N PHE A 125 23.18 -3.51 17.22
CA PHE A 125 22.61 -3.06 18.48
C PHE A 125 23.12 -1.68 18.93
N SER A 126 24.35 -1.31 18.54
CA SER A 126 24.91 0.03 18.77
C SER A 126 24.17 1.14 18.02
N ASP A 127 23.38 0.79 16.99
CA ASP A 127 22.60 1.75 16.20
C ASP A 127 21.24 2.08 16.85
N ASN A 128 20.94 1.52 18.03
CA ASN A 128 19.76 1.89 18.80
C ASN A 128 19.84 3.36 19.20
N GLY A 129 18.86 4.13 18.74
CA GLY A 129 18.84 5.56 18.98
C GLY A 129 17.95 6.32 18.03
N THR A 130 18.14 7.62 17.97
CA THR A 130 17.34 8.52 17.14
C THR A 130 18.16 8.99 15.94
N PHE A 131 17.58 8.86 14.77
CA PHE A 131 18.09 9.40 13.52
C PHE A 131 17.32 10.67 13.15
N PHE A 132 18.04 11.69 12.73
CA PHE A 132 17.47 12.96 12.32
C PHE A 132 17.76 13.20 10.84
N CYS A 133 16.74 13.50 10.09
CA CYS A 133 16.81 13.89 8.68
C CYS A 133 16.55 15.40 8.57
N ASP A 134 17.53 16.15 8.09
CA ASP A 134 17.45 17.58 7.85
C ASP A 134 17.62 17.83 6.35
N VAL A 135 16.65 18.51 5.74
CA VAL A 135 16.66 18.82 4.31
C VAL A 135 16.60 20.32 4.12
N LYS A 136 17.43 20.84 3.22
CA LYS A 136 17.47 22.26 2.85
C LYS A 136 17.35 22.37 1.33
N ASN A 137 16.35 23.09 0.86
CA ASN A 137 16.13 23.35 -0.56
C ASN A 137 16.07 24.87 -0.80
N PRO A 138 17.22 25.57 -0.92
CA PRO A 138 17.24 27.01 -1.02
C PRO A 138 16.35 27.55 -2.15
N PRO A 139 15.62 28.65 -1.90
CA PRO A 139 15.61 29.53 -0.73
C PRO A 139 14.86 28.98 0.50
N ASP A 140 14.20 27.83 0.37
CA ASP A 140 13.39 27.16 1.38
C ASP A 140 14.29 26.36 2.32
N VAL A 141 14.78 27.00 3.38
CA VAL A 141 15.80 26.42 4.29
C VAL A 141 15.32 26.29 5.73
N SER A 142 14.15 26.85 6.04
CA SER A 142 13.58 26.79 7.38
C SER A 142 12.59 25.66 7.49
N GLY A 143 12.80 24.74 8.42
CA GLY A 143 11.89 23.63 8.64
C GLY A 143 12.24 22.83 9.88
N THR A 144 11.39 21.86 10.20
CA THR A 144 11.63 20.91 11.28
C THR A 144 12.32 19.69 10.71
N GLN A 145 13.31 19.16 11.45
CA GLN A 145 13.95 17.90 11.10
C GLN A 145 12.99 16.73 11.26
N GLY A 146 13.05 15.78 10.33
CA GLY A 146 12.42 14.47 10.48
C GLY A 146 13.15 13.69 11.58
N ARG A 147 12.40 12.93 12.40
CA ARG A 147 12.95 12.14 13.50
C ARG A 147 12.44 10.72 13.42
N THR A 148 13.36 9.75 13.47
CA THR A 148 13.05 8.30 13.45
C THR A 148 13.79 7.63 14.60
N GLU A 149 13.08 6.88 15.43
CA GLU A 149 13.70 6.01 16.44
C GLU A 149 13.97 4.64 15.80
N LEU A 150 15.25 4.24 15.74
CA LEU A 150 15.66 2.92 15.28
C LEU A 150 15.82 1.99 16.48
N ARG A 151 15.14 0.84 16.42
CA ARG A 151 15.26 -0.24 17.39
C ARG A 151 15.75 -1.51 16.71
N VAL A 152 16.97 -1.89 17.00
CA VAL A 152 17.56 -3.14 16.53
C VAL A 152 17.32 -4.21 17.59
N VAL A 153 16.66 -5.28 17.21
CA VAL A 153 16.25 -6.35 18.11
C VAL A 153 16.79 -7.70 17.65
N GLN A 154 16.79 -8.69 18.55
CA GLN A 154 17.02 -10.07 18.15
C GLN A 154 15.81 -10.62 17.39
N LYS A 155 16.02 -11.67 16.60
CA LYS A 155 14.98 -12.28 15.76
C LYS A 155 13.71 -12.66 16.53
N GLU A 156 13.87 -13.14 17.77
CA GLU A 156 12.76 -13.58 18.60
C GLU A 156 11.92 -12.41 19.15
N SER A 157 12.49 -11.20 19.17
CA SER A 157 11.85 -10.00 19.73
C SER A 157 11.12 -9.14 18.69
N LEU A 158 11.10 -9.56 17.42
CA LEU A 158 10.33 -8.86 16.39
C LEU A 158 8.83 -8.97 16.68
N PRO A 159 8.07 -7.87 16.55
CA PRO A 159 6.62 -7.93 16.68
C PRO A 159 6.06 -8.89 15.65
N GLN A 160 5.53 -10.01 16.11
CA GLN A 160 4.87 -11.00 15.26
C GLN A 160 3.52 -10.42 14.85
N THR A 161 3.40 -10.07 13.59
CA THR A 161 2.09 -9.72 13.05
C THR A 161 1.25 -11.00 13.02
N ASN A 162 0.25 -11.08 13.90
CA ASN A 162 -0.66 -12.23 14.02
C ASN A 162 -1.61 -12.36 12.81
N THR A 163 -1.09 -12.10 11.62
CA THR A 163 -1.84 -12.17 10.35
C THR A 163 -2.52 -13.52 10.16
N LYS A 164 -1.88 -14.61 10.63
CA LYS A 164 -2.48 -15.96 10.61
C LYS A 164 -3.76 -16.04 11.47
N ILE A 165 -3.76 -15.44 12.65
CA ILE A 165 -4.92 -15.43 13.55
C ILE A 165 -6.05 -14.59 12.94
N VAL A 166 -5.74 -13.44 12.35
CA VAL A 166 -6.73 -12.59 11.69
C VAL A 166 -7.35 -13.31 10.49
N ILE A 167 -6.53 -13.96 9.65
CA ILE A 167 -7.03 -14.75 8.51
C ILE A 167 -7.93 -15.89 8.99
N LEU A 168 -7.52 -16.66 10.01
CA LEU A 168 -8.32 -17.74 10.57
C LEU A 168 -9.66 -17.25 11.14
N ALA A 169 -9.67 -16.10 11.82
CA ALA A 169 -10.88 -15.49 12.36
C ALA A 169 -11.85 -15.06 11.25
N VAL A 170 -11.34 -14.41 10.19
CA VAL A 170 -12.15 -13.98 9.05
C VAL A 170 -12.70 -15.19 8.27
N CYS A 171 -11.87 -16.20 7.99
CA CYS A 171 -12.32 -17.42 7.32
C CYS A 171 -13.35 -18.19 8.15
N GLY A 172 -13.15 -18.28 9.47
CA GLY A 172 -14.09 -18.91 10.39
C GLY A 172 -15.46 -18.21 10.40
N ALA A 173 -15.47 -16.87 10.45
CA ALA A 173 -16.68 -16.08 10.38
C ALA A 173 -17.45 -16.29 9.06
N LEU A 174 -16.74 -16.31 7.94
CA LEU A 174 -17.34 -16.55 6.61
C LEU A 174 -17.97 -17.95 6.50
N ILE A 175 -17.28 -18.99 6.99
CA ILE A 175 -17.79 -20.37 6.99
C ILE A 175 -19.06 -20.45 7.84
N LEU A 176 -19.08 -19.79 9.01
CA LEU A 176 -20.24 -19.76 9.89
C LEU A 176 -21.44 -19.07 9.22
N LEU A 177 -21.23 -17.95 8.54
CA LEU A 177 -22.29 -17.27 7.78
C LEU A 177 -22.86 -18.14 6.67
N ILE A 178 -22.02 -18.86 5.93
CA ILE A 178 -22.45 -19.80 4.89
C ILE A 178 -23.26 -20.94 5.49
N ALA A 179 -22.82 -21.51 6.61
CA ALA A 179 -23.54 -22.58 7.29
C ALA A 179 -24.94 -22.13 7.77
N VAL A 180 -25.05 -20.92 8.34
CA VAL A 180 -26.33 -20.34 8.73
C VAL A 180 -27.25 -20.12 7.54
N ALA A 181 -26.71 -19.62 6.43
CA ALA A 181 -27.49 -19.42 5.19
C ALA A 181 -28.03 -20.75 4.63
N ILE A 182 -27.19 -21.80 4.62
CA ILE A 182 -27.61 -23.14 4.18
C ILE A 182 -28.69 -23.70 5.13
N ALA A 183 -28.53 -23.57 6.44
CA ALA A 183 -29.54 -24.02 7.41
C ALA A 183 -30.86 -23.28 7.25
N ALA A 184 -30.84 -21.98 7.02
CA ALA A 184 -32.02 -21.18 6.73
C ALA A 184 -32.72 -21.63 5.44
N CYS A 185 -31.96 -21.87 4.35
CA CYS A 185 -32.52 -22.40 3.10
C CYS A 185 -33.17 -23.78 3.28
N PHE A 186 -32.54 -24.66 4.08
CA PHE A 186 -33.11 -25.97 4.42
C PHE A 186 -34.41 -25.82 5.22
N ALA A 187 -34.43 -24.96 6.24
CA ALA A 187 -35.60 -24.69 7.03
C ALA A 187 -36.80 -24.20 6.19
N VAL A 188 -36.54 -23.24 5.27
CA VAL A 188 -37.55 -22.72 4.33
C VAL A 188 -38.07 -23.84 3.45
N ARG A 189 -37.19 -24.68 2.87
CA ARG A 189 -37.61 -25.83 2.03
C ARG A 189 -38.46 -26.84 2.81
N VAL A 190 -38.08 -27.15 4.03
CA VAL A 190 -38.88 -28.07 4.88
C VAL A 190 -40.26 -27.49 5.21
N ILE A 191 -40.37 -26.18 5.45
CA ILE A 191 -41.64 -25.51 5.72
C ILE A 191 -42.50 -25.52 4.44
N GLN A 192 -41.92 -25.20 3.27
CA GLN A 192 -42.65 -25.23 2.00
C GLN A 192 -43.16 -26.65 1.68
N ASN A 193 -42.34 -27.68 1.85
CA ASN A 193 -42.78 -29.07 1.63
C ASN A 193 -43.91 -29.51 2.59
N ARG A 194 -43.93 -28.97 3.84
CA ARG A 194 -45.07 -29.26 4.75
C ARG A 194 -46.34 -28.61 4.29
N HIS A 195 -46.33 -27.41 3.74
CA HIS A 195 -47.52 -26.76 3.16
C HIS A 195 -48.09 -27.49 1.96
N ASP A 196 -47.22 -28.13 1.14
CA ASP A 196 -47.67 -28.92 -0.02
C ASP A 196 -48.35 -30.24 0.42
N TYR A 197 -48.00 -30.81 1.59
CA TYR A 197 -48.61 -32.01 2.13
C TYR A 197 -49.95 -31.73 2.80
N GLU A 198 -50.24 -30.57 3.38
CA GLU A 198 -51.53 -30.20 3.98
C GLU A 198 -52.58 -29.82 2.92
N GLY A 199 -52.16 -29.48 1.69
CA GLY A 199 -53.07 -29.18 0.58
C GLY A 199 -53.68 -30.41 -0.09
N CYS A 200 -53.18 -31.64 0.16
CA CYS A 200 -53.65 -32.87 -0.50
C CYS A 200 -54.65 -33.70 0.32
N THR A 201 -54.95 -33.34 1.57
CA THR A 201 -55.83 -34.16 2.44
C THR A 201 -57.29 -33.67 2.61
N SER A 202 -57.72 -32.68 1.84
CA SER A 202 -59.11 -32.16 1.98
C SER A 202 -60.01 -32.30 0.74
N LEU A 203 -59.84 -33.39 -0.05
CA LEU A 203 -60.80 -33.73 -1.10
C LEU A 203 -61.03 -35.25 -1.18
N GLU A 204 -61.55 -35.83 -0.06
CA GLU A 204 -62.23 -37.09 -0.14
C GLU A 204 -63.59 -36.94 0.55
N GLY A 205 -64.58 -36.75 -0.27
CA GLY A 205 -65.99 -36.79 0.17
C GLY A 205 -66.96 -36.27 -0.88
N ALA A 206 -67.29 -37.05 -1.91
CA ALA A 206 -68.62 -37.22 -2.45
C ALA A 206 -68.66 -37.98 -3.79
N SER A 207 -69.05 -39.25 -3.67
CA SER A 207 -70.15 -39.93 -4.41
C SER A 207 -70.09 -40.06 -5.91
N SER A 208 -69.94 -41.32 -6.30
CA SER A 208 -70.70 -42.11 -7.30
C SER A 208 -70.98 -41.52 -8.69
N GLU A 209 -70.49 -42.15 -9.74
CA GLU A 209 -71.25 -42.94 -10.74
C GLU A 209 -70.40 -43.23 -11.97
N ALA A 210 -70.22 -44.50 -12.29
CA ALA A 210 -69.74 -45.01 -13.58
C ALA A 210 -70.93 -45.01 -14.62
N PRO A 211 -70.77 -45.17 -15.94
CA PRO A 211 -69.95 -46.19 -16.58
C PRO A 211 -69.24 -45.82 -17.92
N ARG A 212 -68.36 -46.67 -18.32
CA ARG A 212 -67.70 -47.00 -19.58
C ARG A 212 -68.54 -46.78 -20.90
N PRO A 213 -67.98 -47.09 -22.13
CA PRO A 213 -66.62 -47.18 -22.67
C PRO A 213 -66.45 -46.63 -24.08
N LEU A 214 -65.32 -46.85 -24.72
CA LEU A 214 -65.03 -47.18 -26.12
C LEU A 214 -64.32 -46.16 -27.01
N LYS A 215 -63.21 -46.75 -27.53
CA LYS A 215 -62.64 -46.77 -28.89
C LYS A 215 -61.73 -45.63 -29.29
N LYS A 216 -60.40 -45.99 -29.46
CA LYS A 216 -59.75 -46.56 -30.62
C LYS A 216 -59.65 -45.63 -31.83
N ALA A 217 -58.46 -45.33 -32.21
CA ALA A 217 -57.78 -45.32 -33.52
C ALA A 217 -56.53 -44.39 -33.44
N GLU A 218 -55.34 -44.88 -33.51
CA GLU A 218 -54.59 -45.42 -34.64
C GLU A 218 -54.42 -44.42 -35.79
N SER A 219 -53.19 -44.09 -36.07
CA SER A 219 -52.50 -44.07 -37.37
C SER A 219 -51.40 -43.07 -37.42
N SER A 220 -50.15 -43.49 -37.35
CA SER A 220 -49.28 -43.79 -38.49
C SER A 220 -48.85 -42.63 -39.36
N ARG A 221 -47.58 -42.57 -39.48
CA ARG A 221 -46.66 -42.39 -40.64
C ARG A 221 -45.75 -41.19 -40.49
N GLU A 222 -44.52 -41.46 -40.40
CA GLU A 222 -43.51 -41.91 -41.36
C GLU A 222 -42.88 -40.79 -42.19
N GLY A 223 -41.57 -40.81 -42.16
CA GLY A 223 -40.67 -40.36 -43.21
C GLY A 223 -39.81 -39.18 -42.83
N THR A 224 -38.59 -39.11 -42.95
CA THR A 224 -37.62 -39.75 -43.80
C THR A 224 -36.23 -39.20 -43.42
N ARG A 225 -35.28 -40.06 -43.45
CA ARG A 225 -33.82 -39.88 -43.50
C ARG A 225 -33.32 -38.63 -44.19
N SER A 226 -32.31 -38.00 -43.61
CA SER A 226 -31.11 -37.67 -44.40
C SER A 226 -29.88 -37.65 -43.55
N THR A 227 -28.96 -38.49 -43.95
CA THR A 227 -27.59 -38.69 -43.61
C THR A 227 -26.68 -37.51 -43.86
N GLY A 228 -25.73 -37.29 -42.98
CA GLY A 228 -24.51 -36.55 -43.29
C GLY A 228 -23.66 -36.30 -42.04
N PRO A 229 -22.50 -36.92 -41.92
CA PRO A 229 -21.59 -36.73 -40.81
C PRO A 229 -20.67 -35.53 -41.12
N LEU A 230 -20.67 -34.54 -40.29
CA LEU A 230 -19.64 -33.50 -40.28
C LEU A 230 -18.80 -33.70 -39.02
N GLY A 231 -17.50 -33.98 -39.24
CA GLY A 231 -16.52 -34.30 -38.27
C GLY A 231 -16.23 -33.15 -37.24
N PRO A 232 -15.54 -33.47 -36.17
CA PRO A 232 -15.25 -32.54 -35.11
C PRO A 232 -14.19 -31.52 -35.54
N LEU A 233 -14.53 -30.24 -35.47
CA LEU A 233 -13.59 -29.10 -35.52
C LEU A 233 -12.72 -29.17 -34.26
N GLN A 234 -11.51 -29.72 -34.41
CA GLN A 234 -10.45 -29.58 -33.42
C GLN A 234 -9.94 -28.14 -33.46
N GLY A 235 -10.38 -27.31 -32.52
CA GLY A 235 -9.70 -26.06 -32.17
C GLY A 235 -8.40 -26.39 -31.42
N PRO A 236 -7.38 -25.56 -31.52
CA PRO A 236 -6.12 -25.78 -30.83
C PRO A 236 -6.32 -25.80 -29.30
N VAL A 237 -5.95 -26.90 -28.68
CA VAL A 237 -5.96 -27.06 -27.22
C VAL A 237 -4.78 -26.27 -26.66
N ILE A 238 -5.03 -25.14 -26.01
CA ILE A 238 -3.99 -24.40 -25.31
C ILE A 238 -3.83 -25.03 -23.93
N TYR A 239 -2.72 -25.73 -23.71
CA TYR A 239 -2.33 -26.18 -22.39
C TYR A 239 -1.69 -25.02 -21.63
N VAL A 240 -2.39 -24.48 -20.62
CA VAL A 240 -1.80 -23.59 -19.64
C VAL A 240 -1.16 -24.46 -18.57
N GLN A 241 0.16 -24.49 -18.53
CA GLN A 241 0.92 -25.15 -17.48
C GLN A 241 0.84 -24.30 -16.22
N LEU A 242 0.10 -24.78 -15.21
CA LEU A 242 0.03 -24.16 -13.90
C LEU A 242 1.32 -24.51 -13.15
N ASP A 243 2.21 -23.55 -12.98
CA ASP A 243 3.38 -23.67 -12.13
C ASP A 243 2.98 -23.44 -10.66
N HIS A 244 3.16 -24.46 -9.83
CA HIS A 244 2.80 -24.50 -8.42
C HIS A 244 3.94 -24.07 -7.50
N SER A 245 4.94 -23.33 -7.98
CA SER A 245 5.93 -22.72 -7.11
C SER A 245 5.45 -21.37 -6.62
N GLY A 246 5.02 -21.31 -5.36
CA GLY A 246 4.63 -20.08 -4.69
C GLY A 246 5.79 -19.11 -4.59
N SER A 247 5.82 -18.11 -5.44
CA SER A 247 6.56 -16.87 -5.22
C SER A 247 5.97 -15.75 -6.07
N LYS A 248 5.71 -14.68 -5.39
CA LYS A 248 5.36 -13.30 -5.72
C LYS A 248 5.55 -12.85 -7.18
N ASN A 249 4.46 -12.30 -7.68
CA ASN A 249 4.31 -11.37 -8.81
C ASN A 249 5.58 -10.65 -9.28
N SER A 250 6.10 -11.08 -10.42
CA SER A 250 6.78 -10.21 -11.38
C SER A 250 6.43 -10.69 -12.78
N PHE A 251 5.68 -9.87 -13.50
CA PHE A 251 5.46 -10.07 -14.93
C PHE A 251 6.78 -9.78 -15.65
N HIS A 252 7.54 -10.82 -15.94
CA HIS A 252 8.63 -10.75 -16.92
C HIS A 252 8.06 -11.01 -18.30
N LYS A 253 8.14 -10.00 -19.15
CA LYS A 253 7.90 -10.07 -20.58
C LYS A 253 8.91 -11.06 -21.17
N MET A 254 8.42 -12.22 -21.59
CA MET A 254 9.26 -13.19 -22.32
C MET A 254 9.53 -12.66 -23.73
N GLU A 255 10.79 -12.43 -24.04
CA GLU A 255 11.24 -12.24 -25.40
C GLU A 255 11.30 -13.61 -26.10
N PRO A 256 10.93 -13.70 -27.40
CA PRO A 256 10.97 -14.95 -28.12
C PRO A 256 12.41 -15.38 -28.38
N VAL A 257 12.76 -16.58 -27.95
CA VAL A 257 14.05 -17.19 -28.24
C VAL A 257 14.01 -17.71 -29.68
N VAL A 258 14.82 -17.09 -30.54
CA VAL A 258 15.03 -17.56 -31.93
C VAL A 258 16.09 -18.66 -31.91
N TYR A 259 15.71 -19.89 -32.22
CA TYR A 259 16.64 -20.98 -32.47
C TYR A 259 17.22 -20.86 -33.87
N ALA A 260 18.52 -20.60 -33.96
CA ALA A 260 19.26 -20.70 -35.21
C ALA A 260 19.59 -22.21 -35.50
N ASP A 261 19.08 -22.69 -36.62
CA ASP A 261 19.35 -24.04 -37.13
C ASP A 261 20.78 -24.08 -37.67
N ILE A 262 21.67 -24.82 -36.97
CA ILE A 262 23.03 -25.05 -37.41
C ILE A 262 23.04 -26.31 -38.25
N ARG A 263 22.93 -26.17 -39.57
CA ARG A 263 23.27 -27.23 -40.50
C ARG A 263 24.79 -27.40 -40.59
N LYS A 264 25.27 -28.56 -40.20
CA LYS A 264 26.62 -29.01 -40.49
C LYS A 264 26.71 -29.38 -41.97
N ASN A 265 27.69 -28.76 -42.64
CA ASN A 265 28.37 -29.33 -43.80
C ASN A 265 29.64 -30.02 -43.32
#